data_28b556b552542ce7b0159ba4a46aca1b
#
_entry.id   28b556b552542ce7b0159ba4a46aca1b
#
_cell.length_a   1.000
_cell.length_b   1.000
_cell.length_c   1.000
_cell.angle_alpha   90.00
_cell.angle_beta   90.00
_cell.angle_gamma   90.00
#
_symmetry.space_group_name_H-M   'P 1'
#
loop_
_entity.id
_entity.type
_entity.pdbx_description
1 polymer ?
#
loop_
_entity_poly.entity_id
_entity_poly.type
_entity_poly.pdbx_seq_one_letter_code
_entity_poly.pdbx_strand_id
1 'polypeptide(L)'
;LTALIHGDAPRANNEALARVFHLAAEYDLPVMLHSNITSKRERNPLYLQEIEDPLRNHPHVRFIWAHAGTSAEIHRHQEKLDFLLETVERMLGQYPNLYIDLSWTMLRPYLLDADGKPDPKWVHLVSSYPERFMLGSDVVGRFGSLGDYMKGFDPFLDALPEDVAHKVARDNFLSVLPRRVQADLSK
;
A
#
# COMPACT_ATOMS: atom_id res chain seq x y z
N LEU A 1 5.41 -7.01 7.62
CA LEU A 1 5.60 -7.92 8.75
C LEU A 1 4.27 -8.01 9.49
N THR A 2 3.62 -9.13 9.39
CA THR A 2 2.35 -9.36 10.06
C THR A 2 2.62 -9.35 11.55
N ALA A 3 1.90 -8.52 12.30
CA ALA A 3 1.78 -8.68 13.75
C ALA A 3 1.04 -10.00 13.97
N LEU A 4 1.73 -11.09 13.73
CA LEU A 4 1.13 -12.38 13.71
C LEU A 4 1.14 -13.00 15.09
N ILE A 5 -0.06 -13.19 15.49
CA ILE A 5 -0.50 -14.48 16.02
C ILE A 5 0.15 -14.91 17.34
N HIS A 6 1.42 -14.59 17.64
CA HIS A 6 2.12 -15.13 18.82
C HIS A 6 3.06 -14.14 19.52
N GLY A 7 2.90 -12.86 19.37
CA GLY A 7 3.71 -11.89 20.13
C GLY A 7 5.21 -11.76 19.76
N ASP A 8 5.73 -12.70 18.97
CA ASP A 8 7.16 -12.80 18.66
C ASP A 8 7.51 -12.43 17.22
N ALA A 9 6.51 -12.05 16.40
CA ALA A 9 6.77 -11.62 15.03
C ALA A 9 7.45 -10.24 15.02
N PRO A 10 8.50 -10.04 14.21
CA PRO A 10 9.13 -8.73 14.11
C PRO A 10 8.13 -7.72 13.55
N ARG A 11 7.98 -6.59 14.23
CA ARG A 11 7.13 -5.47 13.83
C ARG A 11 7.92 -4.51 12.95
N ALA A 12 7.21 -3.72 12.12
CA ALA A 12 7.87 -2.75 11.25
C ALA A 12 8.69 -1.70 12.02
N ASN A 13 8.29 -1.37 13.24
CA ASN A 13 9.03 -0.49 14.14
C ASN A 13 10.06 -1.21 15.04
N ASN A 14 10.34 -2.48 14.78
CA ASN A 14 11.35 -3.22 15.54
C ASN A 14 12.73 -2.63 15.29
N GLU A 15 13.50 -2.43 16.35
CA GLU A 15 14.85 -1.86 16.31
C GLU A 15 15.82 -2.62 15.38
N ALA A 16 15.67 -3.94 15.27
CA ALA A 16 16.45 -4.76 14.34
C ALA A 16 16.25 -4.37 12.87
N LEU A 17 15.10 -3.78 12.50
CA LEU A 17 14.83 -3.31 11.16
C LEU A 17 15.42 -1.91 10.87
N ALA A 18 15.78 -1.15 11.90
CA ALA A 18 16.36 0.18 11.71
C ALA A 18 17.61 0.12 10.82
N ARG A 19 18.44 -0.94 10.95
CA ARG A 19 19.59 -1.15 10.07
C ARG A 19 19.20 -1.41 8.62
N VAL A 20 18.12 -2.15 8.39
CA VAL A 20 17.59 -2.40 7.03
C VAL A 20 17.14 -1.08 6.41
N PHE A 21 16.42 -0.24 7.17
CA PHE A 21 15.97 1.06 6.71
C PHE A 21 17.12 2.02 6.45
N HIS A 22 18.16 1.98 7.28
CA HIS A 22 19.40 2.75 7.05
C HIS A 22 20.08 2.35 5.74
N LEU A 23 20.24 1.06 5.49
CA LEU A 23 20.79 0.55 4.23
C LEU A 23 19.92 0.92 3.04
N ALA A 24 18.59 0.84 3.18
CA ALA A 24 17.67 1.26 2.13
C ALA A 24 17.86 2.73 1.75
N ALA A 25 18.05 3.62 2.73
CA ALA A 25 18.37 5.02 2.49
C ALA A 25 19.74 5.19 1.80
N GLU A 26 20.78 4.47 2.26
CA GLU A 26 22.12 4.53 1.71
C GLU A 26 22.17 4.10 0.24
N TYR A 27 21.44 3.05 -0.11
CA TYR A 27 21.39 2.49 -1.47
C TYR A 27 20.24 3.03 -2.35
N ASP A 28 19.52 4.04 -1.88
CA ASP A 28 18.36 4.64 -2.57
C ASP A 28 17.28 3.59 -2.90
N LEU A 29 17.02 2.65 -1.99
CA LEU A 29 16.03 1.59 -2.18
C LEU A 29 14.68 1.95 -1.53
N PRO A 30 13.55 1.68 -2.19
CA PRO A 30 12.25 1.68 -1.51
C PRO A 30 12.13 0.46 -0.61
N VAL A 31 11.30 0.56 0.42
CA VAL A 31 11.00 -0.54 1.33
C VAL A 31 9.51 -0.82 1.33
N MET A 32 9.12 -2.00 0.87
CA MET A 32 7.73 -2.45 1.02
C MET A 32 7.55 -3.12 2.38
N LEU A 33 6.55 -2.67 3.13
CA LEU A 33 6.19 -3.21 4.42
C LEU A 33 4.77 -3.77 4.39
N HIS A 34 4.61 -5.00 4.88
CA HIS A 34 3.31 -5.54 5.27
C HIS A 34 3.17 -5.37 6.79
N SER A 35 2.37 -4.42 7.22
CA SER A 35 2.04 -4.18 8.62
C SER A 35 0.53 -3.98 8.72
N ASN A 36 -0.14 -4.87 9.46
CA ASN A 36 -1.59 -4.77 9.61
C ASN A 36 -1.96 -3.48 10.36
N ILE A 37 -3.00 -2.81 9.89
CA ILE A 37 -3.52 -1.61 10.55
C ILE A 37 -4.24 -1.94 11.86
N THR A 38 -4.84 -3.14 11.92
CA THR A 38 -5.61 -3.61 13.07
C THR A 38 -5.60 -5.13 13.18
N SER A 39 -6.20 -5.68 14.23
CA SER A 39 -6.46 -7.11 14.37
C SER A 39 -7.80 -7.50 13.74
N LYS A 40 -8.05 -8.81 13.63
CA LYS A 40 -9.32 -9.35 13.12
C LYS A 40 -10.55 -9.03 13.98
N ARG A 41 -10.38 -8.52 15.19
CA ARG A 41 -11.46 -8.27 16.15
C ARG A 41 -11.69 -6.80 16.46
N GLU A 42 -10.67 -5.95 16.22
CA GLU A 42 -10.70 -4.54 16.56
C GLU A 42 -11.18 -3.70 15.39
N ARG A 43 -12.13 -2.80 15.68
CA ARG A 43 -12.73 -1.90 14.68
C ARG A 43 -12.13 -0.49 14.69
N ASN A 44 -10.90 -0.38 15.14
CA ASN A 44 -10.10 0.84 15.19
C ASN A 44 -8.64 0.54 14.81
N PRO A 45 -7.84 1.53 14.42
CA PRO A 45 -6.44 1.31 14.04
C PRO A 45 -5.59 1.01 15.29
N LEU A 46 -5.34 -0.27 15.52
CA LEU A 46 -4.61 -0.77 16.71
C LEU A 46 -3.09 -0.71 16.55
N TYR A 47 -2.58 -1.01 15.34
CA TYR A 47 -1.15 -1.19 15.09
C TYR A 47 -0.52 -0.05 14.26
N LEU A 48 -1.21 1.07 14.17
CA LEU A 48 -0.77 2.18 13.30
C LEU A 48 0.62 2.70 13.66
N GLN A 49 0.96 2.69 14.94
CA GLN A 49 2.29 3.10 15.39
C GLN A 49 3.42 2.26 14.78
N GLU A 50 3.15 0.99 14.44
CA GLU A 50 4.16 0.11 13.83
C GLU A 50 4.64 0.61 12.46
N ILE A 51 3.79 1.30 11.70
CA ILE A 51 4.16 1.92 10.42
C ILE A 51 4.54 3.40 10.60
N GLU A 52 3.93 4.12 11.53
CA GLU A 52 4.24 5.53 11.78
C GLU A 52 5.66 5.76 12.30
N ASP A 53 6.16 4.87 13.17
CA ASP A 53 7.52 4.99 13.71
C ASP A 53 8.61 4.90 12.62
N PRO A 54 8.61 3.90 11.71
CA PRO A 54 9.53 3.88 10.57
C PRO A 54 9.43 5.13 9.69
N LEU A 55 8.24 5.59 9.37
CA LEU A 55 8.01 6.77 8.53
C LEU A 55 8.63 8.03 9.15
N ARG A 56 8.45 8.20 10.46
CA ARG A 56 8.98 9.35 11.23
C ARG A 56 10.48 9.28 11.40
N ASN A 57 11.01 8.09 11.74
CA ASN A 57 12.41 7.91 12.10
C ASN A 57 13.33 7.79 10.87
N HIS A 58 12.76 7.46 9.70
CA HIS A 58 13.51 7.27 8.46
C HIS A 58 12.90 8.10 7.30
N PRO A 59 12.86 9.45 7.39
CA PRO A 59 12.17 10.31 6.42
C PRO A 59 12.76 10.27 5.01
N HIS A 60 13.99 9.75 4.86
CA HIS A 60 14.68 9.60 3.56
C HIS A 60 14.41 8.25 2.88
N VAL A 61 13.70 7.33 3.55
CA VAL A 61 13.31 6.04 2.98
C VAL A 61 11.90 6.15 2.40
N ARG A 62 11.72 5.70 1.17
CA ARG A 62 10.40 5.55 0.56
C ARG A 62 9.77 4.26 1.04
N PHE A 63 8.71 4.37 1.83
CA PHE A 63 7.97 3.22 2.34
C PHE A 63 6.72 2.97 1.51
N ILE A 64 6.54 1.73 1.05
CA ILE A 64 5.34 1.27 0.35
C ILE A 64 4.57 0.39 1.33
N TRP A 65 3.39 0.85 1.74
CA TRP A 65 2.54 0.10 2.65
C TRP A 65 1.66 -0.85 1.88
N ALA A 66 1.96 -2.14 1.99
CA ALA A 66 1.24 -3.19 1.28
C ALA A 66 -0.22 -3.24 1.73
N HIS A 67 -1.15 -3.25 0.77
CA HIS A 67 -2.61 -3.34 0.95
C HIS A 67 -3.18 -2.32 1.94
N ALA A 68 -2.53 -1.15 2.11
CA ALA A 68 -2.91 -0.16 3.12
C ALA A 68 -3.08 -0.77 4.53
N GLY A 69 -2.31 -1.80 4.86
CA GLY A 69 -2.38 -2.50 6.15
C GLY A 69 -3.60 -3.42 6.33
N THR A 70 -4.32 -3.73 5.27
CA THR A 70 -5.36 -4.77 5.30
C THR A 70 -4.76 -6.18 5.18
N SER A 71 -5.54 -7.22 5.37
CA SER A 71 -5.11 -8.61 5.18
C SER A 71 -6.30 -9.54 4.98
N ALA A 72 -6.05 -10.75 4.43
CA ALA A 72 -7.10 -11.74 4.28
C ALA A 72 -7.72 -12.16 5.61
N GLU A 73 -6.95 -12.14 6.69
CA GLU A 73 -7.48 -12.47 8.01
C GLU A 73 -8.44 -11.39 8.51
N ILE A 74 -8.08 -10.11 8.37
CA ILE A 74 -8.95 -8.99 8.70
C ILE A 74 -10.22 -9.06 7.83
N HIS A 75 -10.06 -9.18 6.52
CA HIS A 75 -11.16 -9.22 5.55
C HIS A 75 -12.16 -10.35 5.84
N ARG A 76 -11.70 -11.55 6.16
CA ARG A 76 -12.59 -12.68 6.50
C ARG A 76 -13.45 -12.46 7.75
N HIS A 77 -13.02 -11.61 8.68
CA HIS A 77 -13.71 -11.39 9.95
C HIS A 77 -14.45 -10.06 10.02
N GLN A 78 -14.02 -9.07 9.26
CA GLN A 78 -14.56 -7.71 9.34
C GLN A 78 -15.09 -7.19 8.00
N GLU A 79 -14.88 -7.92 6.88
CA GLU A 79 -15.22 -7.52 5.52
C GLU A 79 -14.57 -6.20 5.11
N LYS A 80 -15.05 -5.08 5.64
CA LYS A 80 -14.56 -3.72 5.35
C LYS A 80 -14.24 -2.98 6.66
N LEU A 81 -13.13 -2.24 6.66
CA LEU A 81 -12.74 -1.35 7.75
C LEU A 81 -13.23 0.06 7.44
N ASP A 82 -14.23 0.54 8.16
CA ASP A 82 -14.86 1.86 7.90
C ASP A 82 -13.88 3.01 8.10
N PHE A 83 -12.92 2.86 9.00
CA PHE A 83 -11.90 3.88 9.31
C PHE A 83 -10.72 3.92 8.32
N LEU A 84 -10.61 2.95 7.39
CA LEU A 84 -9.40 2.79 6.57
C LEU A 84 -9.12 4.01 5.71
N LEU A 85 -10.12 4.51 5.00
CA LEU A 85 -9.98 5.64 4.07
C LEU A 85 -9.47 6.88 4.78
N GLU A 86 -10.13 7.28 5.87
CA GLU A 86 -9.73 8.46 6.66
C GLU A 86 -8.33 8.31 7.27
N THR A 87 -7.99 7.09 7.69
CA THR A 87 -6.66 6.80 8.22
C THR A 87 -5.59 6.93 7.15
N VAL A 88 -5.82 6.37 5.96
CA VAL A 88 -4.88 6.47 4.82
C VAL A 88 -4.70 7.93 4.40
N GLU A 89 -5.80 8.70 4.29
CA GLU A 89 -5.76 10.12 3.94
C GLU A 89 -4.91 10.92 4.94
N ARG A 90 -5.18 10.74 6.24
CA ARG A 90 -4.40 11.37 7.31
C ARG A 90 -2.91 11.04 7.20
N MET A 91 -2.58 9.78 7.00
CA MET A 91 -1.19 9.33 6.92
C MET A 91 -0.47 9.88 5.69
N LEU A 92 -1.13 9.93 4.54
CA LEU A 92 -0.57 10.54 3.32
C LEU A 92 -0.30 12.04 3.50
N GLY A 93 -1.19 12.74 4.19
CA GLY A 93 -1.00 14.17 4.52
C GLY A 93 0.14 14.41 5.52
N GLN A 94 0.39 13.44 6.42
CA GLN A 94 1.40 13.57 7.47
C GLN A 94 2.79 13.10 7.06
N TYR A 95 2.88 12.05 6.23
CA TYR A 95 4.14 11.38 5.90
C TYR A 95 4.44 11.45 4.39
N PRO A 96 5.31 12.38 3.96
CA PRO A 96 5.66 12.54 2.54
C PRO A 96 6.40 11.34 1.94
N ASN A 97 6.97 10.49 2.74
CA ASN A 97 7.70 9.28 2.34
C ASN A 97 6.84 7.99 2.35
N LEU A 98 5.52 8.11 2.55
CA LEU A 98 4.58 6.99 2.50
C LEU A 98 3.98 6.85 1.10
N TYR A 99 3.97 5.64 0.57
CA TYR A 99 3.25 5.20 -0.63
C TYR A 99 2.33 4.04 -0.27
N ILE A 100 1.24 3.89 -1.02
CA ILE A 100 0.22 2.86 -0.78
C ILE A 100 0.18 1.90 -1.96
N ASP A 101 0.38 0.62 -1.68
CA ASP A 101 0.10 -0.44 -2.65
C ASP A 101 -1.37 -0.85 -2.57
N LEU A 102 -2.05 -0.86 -3.71
CA LEU A 102 -3.49 -1.14 -3.86
C LEU A 102 -3.77 -2.61 -4.19
N SER A 103 -2.84 -3.51 -3.92
CA SER A 103 -2.99 -4.91 -4.28
C SER A 103 -4.01 -5.67 -3.42
N TRP A 104 -4.35 -6.85 -3.87
CA TRP A 104 -5.09 -7.89 -3.18
C TRP A 104 -6.40 -7.44 -2.54
N THR A 105 -6.46 -7.41 -1.19
CA THR A 105 -7.66 -7.06 -0.42
C THR A 105 -8.14 -5.63 -0.63
N MET A 106 -7.34 -4.77 -1.26
CA MET A 106 -7.77 -3.42 -1.61
C MET A 106 -8.76 -3.39 -2.77
N LEU A 107 -8.59 -4.28 -3.77
CA LEU A 107 -9.49 -4.29 -4.94
C LEU A 107 -10.95 -4.41 -4.52
N ARG A 108 -11.25 -5.33 -3.62
CA ARG A 108 -12.57 -5.50 -2.99
C ARG A 108 -12.40 -5.75 -1.50
N PRO A 109 -13.18 -5.09 -0.66
CA PRO A 109 -14.36 -4.25 -0.93
C PRO A 109 -14.08 -2.73 -0.94
N TYR A 110 -12.82 -2.29 -1.12
CA TYR A 110 -12.46 -0.87 -0.95
C TYR A 110 -12.53 -0.08 -2.25
N LEU A 111 -11.77 -0.49 -3.27
CA LEU A 111 -11.73 0.22 -4.56
C LEU A 111 -13.00 -0.02 -5.37
N LEU A 112 -13.52 -1.25 -5.33
CA LEU A 112 -14.76 -1.65 -6.00
C LEU A 112 -15.73 -2.23 -4.97
N ASP A 113 -17.02 -1.92 -5.14
CA ASP A 113 -18.09 -2.54 -4.37
C ASP A 113 -18.39 -3.99 -4.86
N ALA A 114 -19.43 -4.61 -4.29
CA ALA A 114 -19.84 -5.97 -4.65
C ALA A 114 -20.27 -6.09 -6.13
N ASP A 115 -20.85 -5.01 -6.69
CA ASP A 115 -21.30 -4.95 -8.08
C ASP A 115 -20.16 -4.57 -9.06
N GLY A 116 -18.97 -4.33 -8.56
CA GLY A 116 -17.79 -3.93 -9.35
C GLY A 116 -17.76 -2.45 -9.71
N LYS A 117 -18.55 -1.63 -9.04
CA LYS A 117 -18.53 -0.17 -9.23
C LYS A 117 -17.43 0.46 -8.39
N PRO A 118 -16.69 1.44 -8.95
CA PRO A 118 -15.68 2.18 -8.21
C PRO A 118 -16.28 2.95 -7.02
N ASP A 119 -15.64 2.85 -5.86
CA ASP A 119 -16.00 3.66 -4.69
C ASP A 119 -15.55 5.10 -4.92
N PRO A 120 -16.49 6.08 -4.99
CA PRO A 120 -16.17 7.47 -5.33
C PRO A 120 -15.26 8.15 -4.29
N LYS A 121 -15.27 7.68 -3.04
CA LYS A 121 -14.39 8.22 -1.99
C LYS A 121 -12.95 7.80 -2.23
N TRP A 122 -12.71 6.55 -2.64
CA TRP A 122 -11.38 6.08 -3.01
C TRP A 122 -10.89 6.70 -4.31
N VAL A 123 -11.78 6.89 -5.31
CA VAL A 123 -11.45 7.65 -6.53
C VAL A 123 -10.99 9.07 -6.17
N HIS A 124 -11.72 9.75 -5.28
CA HIS A 124 -11.36 11.09 -4.82
C HIS A 124 -10.02 11.11 -4.09
N LEU A 125 -9.80 10.20 -3.14
CA LEU A 125 -8.56 10.12 -2.36
C LEU A 125 -7.35 9.88 -3.28
N VAL A 126 -7.44 8.92 -4.20
CA VAL A 126 -6.35 8.60 -5.14
C VAL A 126 -6.07 9.78 -6.06
N SER A 127 -7.12 10.47 -6.53
CA SER A 127 -6.98 11.68 -7.36
C SER A 127 -6.36 12.86 -6.60
N SER A 128 -6.57 12.95 -5.28
CA SER A 128 -6.00 13.99 -4.42
C SER A 128 -4.51 13.76 -4.11
N TYR A 129 -4.04 12.52 -4.19
CA TYR A 129 -2.64 12.14 -3.98
C TYR A 129 -2.11 11.32 -5.15
N PRO A 130 -2.08 11.87 -6.38
CA PRO A 130 -1.89 11.10 -7.61
C PRO A 130 -0.55 10.38 -7.71
N GLU A 131 0.45 10.78 -6.94
CA GLU A 131 1.82 10.23 -6.97
C GLU A 131 2.11 9.26 -5.82
N ARG A 132 1.09 8.90 -5.05
CA ARG A 132 1.31 8.18 -3.78
C ARG A 132 0.69 6.79 -3.76
N PHE A 133 -0.03 6.40 -4.80
CA PHE A 133 -0.66 5.09 -4.94
C PHE A 133 -0.07 4.31 -6.10
N MET A 134 0.00 3.00 -5.98
CA MET A 134 0.46 2.11 -7.04
C MET A 134 -0.31 0.80 -7.04
N LEU A 135 -0.48 0.21 -8.21
CA LEU A 135 -1.06 -1.12 -8.33
C LEU A 135 -0.05 -2.20 -8.03
N GLY A 136 -0.53 -3.26 -7.41
CA GLY A 136 0.17 -4.51 -7.24
C GLY A 136 -0.80 -5.69 -7.34
N SER A 137 -0.31 -6.90 -7.46
CA SER A 137 -1.17 -8.08 -7.53
C SER A 137 -1.24 -8.86 -6.23
N ASP A 138 -0.13 -8.98 -5.53
CA ASP A 138 0.09 -9.93 -4.43
C ASP A 138 -0.34 -11.38 -4.78
N VAL A 139 -0.23 -11.74 -6.06
CA VAL A 139 -0.56 -13.09 -6.54
C VAL A 139 0.60 -14.04 -6.23
N VAL A 140 0.41 -14.89 -5.25
CA VAL A 140 1.41 -15.88 -4.84
C VAL A 140 1.10 -17.23 -5.49
N GLY A 141 2.02 -17.74 -6.32
CA GLY A 141 1.94 -19.08 -6.91
C GLY A 141 0.86 -19.27 -7.99
N ARG A 142 0.17 -18.22 -8.43
CA ARG A 142 -0.89 -18.26 -9.44
C ARG A 142 -0.58 -17.34 -10.62
N PHE A 143 0.64 -17.37 -11.10
CA PHE A 143 1.12 -16.42 -12.14
C PHE A 143 0.34 -16.53 -13.47
N GLY A 144 -0.26 -17.68 -13.78
CA GLY A 144 -1.11 -17.86 -14.97
C GLY A 144 -2.38 -16.98 -14.98
N SER A 145 -2.86 -16.55 -13.80
CA SER A 145 -4.02 -15.66 -13.66
C SER A 145 -3.67 -14.19 -13.42
N LEU A 146 -2.39 -13.84 -13.47
CA LEU A 146 -1.93 -12.48 -13.16
C LEU A 146 -2.60 -11.44 -14.06
N GLY A 147 -2.65 -11.68 -15.37
CA GLY A 147 -3.27 -10.76 -16.32
C GLY A 147 -4.74 -10.51 -16.04
N ASP A 148 -5.50 -11.56 -15.74
CA ASP A 148 -6.93 -11.44 -15.43
C ASP A 148 -7.15 -10.73 -14.08
N TYR A 149 -6.29 -11.00 -13.11
CA TYR A 149 -6.32 -10.30 -11.83
C TYR A 149 -6.07 -8.79 -12.01
N MET A 150 -5.05 -8.42 -12.79
CA MET A 150 -4.74 -7.00 -13.05
C MET A 150 -5.84 -6.29 -13.81
N LYS A 151 -6.51 -6.94 -14.77
CA LYS A 151 -7.71 -6.40 -15.43
C LYS A 151 -8.86 -6.12 -14.48
N GLY A 152 -8.90 -6.78 -13.32
CA GLY A 152 -9.88 -6.47 -12.28
C GLY A 152 -9.83 -5.03 -11.78
N PHE A 153 -8.71 -4.33 -11.97
CA PHE A 153 -8.57 -2.90 -11.61
C PHE A 153 -9.08 -1.94 -12.68
N ASP A 154 -9.35 -2.40 -13.92
CA ASP A 154 -9.77 -1.54 -15.03
C ASP A 154 -10.94 -0.63 -14.66
N PRO A 155 -12.05 -1.12 -14.02
CA PRO A 155 -13.16 -0.24 -13.66
C PRO A 155 -12.77 0.90 -12.71
N PHE A 156 -11.80 0.67 -11.82
CA PHE A 156 -11.30 1.70 -10.92
C PHE A 156 -10.40 2.69 -11.64
N LEU A 157 -9.50 2.21 -12.51
CA LEU A 157 -8.63 3.06 -13.31
C LEU A 157 -9.42 3.94 -14.26
N ASP A 158 -10.48 3.40 -14.91
CA ASP A 158 -11.37 4.13 -15.81
C ASP A 158 -12.14 5.26 -15.10
N ALA A 159 -12.30 5.18 -13.78
CA ALA A 159 -12.95 6.20 -12.98
C ALA A 159 -12.01 7.33 -12.53
N LEU A 160 -10.70 7.16 -12.70
CA LEU A 160 -9.69 8.18 -12.38
C LEU A 160 -9.49 9.13 -13.58
N PRO A 161 -8.99 10.36 -13.37
CA PRO A 161 -8.42 11.16 -14.45
C PRO A 161 -7.32 10.37 -15.17
N GLU A 162 -7.23 10.48 -16.49
CA GLU A 162 -6.33 9.68 -17.33
C GLU A 162 -4.87 9.73 -16.88
N ASP A 163 -4.37 10.92 -16.55
CA ASP A 163 -2.99 11.10 -16.07
C ASP A 163 -2.77 10.44 -14.68
N VAL A 164 -3.79 10.44 -13.82
CA VAL A 164 -3.74 9.77 -12.51
C VAL A 164 -3.76 8.25 -12.70
N ALA A 165 -4.61 7.74 -13.59
CA ALA A 165 -4.69 6.31 -13.90
C ALA A 165 -3.32 5.78 -14.39
N HIS A 166 -2.64 6.51 -15.31
CA HIS A 166 -1.30 6.17 -15.78
C HIS A 166 -0.25 6.15 -14.65
N LYS A 167 -0.28 7.16 -13.78
CA LYS A 167 0.61 7.22 -12.61
C LYS A 167 0.40 6.02 -11.69
N VAL A 168 -0.84 5.73 -11.32
CA VAL A 168 -1.19 4.62 -10.42
C VAL A 168 -0.86 3.26 -11.03
N ALA A 169 -1.14 3.08 -12.32
CA ALA A 169 -0.92 1.80 -13.00
C ALA A 169 0.57 1.48 -13.22
N ARG A 170 1.44 2.50 -13.33
CA ARG A 170 2.83 2.30 -13.74
C ARG A 170 3.82 3.29 -13.16
N ASP A 171 3.61 4.59 -13.36
CA ASP A 171 4.66 5.59 -13.23
C ASP A 171 5.10 5.79 -11.79
N ASN A 172 4.18 5.69 -10.84
CA ASN A 172 4.49 5.81 -9.41
C ASN A 172 5.42 4.69 -8.93
N PHE A 173 5.19 3.45 -9.37
CA PHE A 173 6.12 2.37 -9.07
C PHE A 173 7.51 2.64 -9.66
N LEU A 174 7.58 3.08 -10.90
CA LEU A 174 8.86 3.41 -11.52
C LEU A 174 9.57 4.57 -10.80
N SER A 175 8.83 5.56 -10.33
CA SER A 175 9.38 6.73 -9.63
C SER A 175 10.02 6.41 -8.28
N VAL A 176 9.55 5.36 -7.59
CA VAL A 176 10.13 4.94 -6.31
C VAL A 176 11.33 4.01 -6.45
N LEU A 177 11.62 3.51 -7.66
CA LEU A 177 12.82 2.69 -7.90
C LEU A 177 14.10 3.51 -7.72
N PRO A 178 15.25 2.87 -7.45
CA PRO A 178 16.54 3.55 -7.41
C PRO A 178 16.81 4.35 -8.68
N ARG A 179 17.35 5.55 -8.55
CA ARG A 179 17.65 6.45 -9.71
C ARG A 179 18.45 5.78 -10.82
N ARG A 180 19.39 4.91 -10.45
CA ARG A 180 20.18 4.10 -11.43
C ARG A 180 19.28 3.21 -12.28
N VAL A 181 18.23 2.60 -11.68
CA VAL A 181 17.29 1.73 -12.40
C VAL A 181 16.37 2.55 -13.29
N GLN A 182 15.89 3.70 -12.79
CA GLN A 182 15.06 4.63 -13.60
C GLN A 182 15.81 5.08 -14.86
N ALA A 183 17.10 5.41 -14.74
CA ALA A 183 17.93 5.82 -15.87
C ALA A 183 18.10 4.70 -16.93
N ASP A 184 18.13 3.45 -16.51
CA ASP A 184 18.23 2.31 -17.44
C ASP A 184 16.90 1.99 -18.13
N LEU A 185 15.76 2.24 -17.49
CA LEU A 185 14.42 2.04 -18.06
C LEU A 185 14.00 3.18 -19.02
N SER A 186 14.74 4.28 -19.03
CA SER A 186 14.48 5.45 -19.88
C SER A 186 15.25 5.40 -21.22
N LYS A 187 16.07 4.37 -21.43
CA LYS A 187 16.82 4.11 -22.68
C LYS A 187 16.03 3.21 -23.62
#